data_5d816ea0a7bb9a589f476e58b194e55e
#
_entry.id   5d816ea0a7bb9a589f476e58b194e55e
#
_cell.length_a   1.000
_cell.length_b   1.000
_cell.length_c   1.000
_cell.angle_alpha   90.00
_cell.angle_beta   90.00
_cell.angle_gamma   90.00
#
_symmetry.space_group_name_H-M   'P 1'
#
loop_
_entity.id
_entity.type
_entity.pdbx_description
1 polymer ?
#
loop_
_entity_poly.entity_id
_entity_poly.type
_entity_poly.pdbx_seq_one_letter_code
_entity_poly.pdbx_strand_id
1 'polypeptide(L)'
;MALLSLVRFEFKEARFQLAISCIILISFAWLFIWLISLIKPGLWAAVLEFAPDFFQKLIAVSPAQLLTPRGQISVLYLHIVPLLVCMGWALGRGSQVVAGRIASGHMELLVASPLRRLELMIAPVVVIVTGAVLLGLALWLGTWIGLSTVRLSNPPEVFDFIPGAVNLTALTICLAGITTLISSLDQDRWRPIWGAMAVTIVAAIVKLIGQLLPGGGWVANLSFLTAFEPQKLILEPHASWNLPFFPHLAVELRFWFNLVLVFLGMITYAIACWIFVRRDLPVPR
;
A
#
# COMPACT_ATOMS: atom_id res chain seq x y z
N MET A 1 10.72 -11.40 27.10
CA MET A 1 11.53 -10.16 27.16
C MET A 1 12.38 -9.96 25.91
N ALA A 2 13.03 -11.00 25.38
CA ALA A 2 13.91 -10.90 24.21
C ALA A 2 13.23 -10.41 22.91
N LEU A 3 12.03 -10.88 22.57
CA LEU A 3 11.27 -10.40 21.40
C LEU A 3 10.94 -8.90 21.49
N LEU A 4 10.55 -8.42 22.68
CA LEU A 4 10.21 -7.00 22.86
C LEU A 4 11.44 -6.08 22.69
N SER A 5 12.61 -6.52 23.16
CA SER A 5 13.87 -5.78 22.96
C SER A 5 14.25 -5.74 21.48
N LEU A 6 14.04 -6.84 20.74
CA LEU A 6 14.28 -6.88 19.30
C LEU A 6 13.32 -5.96 18.54
N VAL A 7 12.02 -5.96 18.86
CA VAL A 7 11.04 -5.03 18.27
C VAL A 7 11.42 -3.58 18.53
N ARG A 8 11.87 -3.25 19.77
CA ARG A 8 12.35 -1.89 20.08
C ARG A 8 13.59 -1.49 19.27
N PHE A 9 14.49 -2.43 19.07
CA PHE A 9 15.67 -2.20 18.22
C PHE A 9 15.27 -1.91 16.77
N GLU A 10 14.40 -2.74 16.19
CA GLU A 10 13.86 -2.56 14.83
C GLU A 10 13.15 -1.20 14.67
N PHE A 11 12.36 -0.79 15.68
CA PHE A 11 11.73 0.53 15.66
C PHE A 11 12.75 1.68 15.73
N LYS A 12 13.81 1.54 16.51
CA LYS A 12 14.88 2.56 16.55
C LYS A 12 15.54 2.71 15.19
N GLU A 13 15.78 1.63 14.49
CA GLU A 13 16.36 1.64 13.15
C GLU A 13 15.40 2.25 12.11
N ALA A 14 14.10 1.96 12.25
CA ALA A 14 13.07 2.41 11.32
C ALA A 14 12.59 3.85 11.55
N ARG A 15 12.71 4.38 12.78
CA ARG A 15 12.05 5.62 13.25
C ARG A 15 12.30 6.83 12.37
N PHE A 16 13.53 7.01 11.88
CA PHE A 16 13.91 8.18 11.10
C PHE A 16 13.25 8.15 9.71
N GLN A 17 13.34 6.99 9.05
CA GLN A 17 12.66 6.77 7.77
C GLN A 17 11.14 6.96 7.92
N LEU A 18 10.54 6.38 8.98
CA LEU A 18 9.12 6.49 9.24
C LEU A 18 8.69 7.93 9.51
N ALA A 19 9.42 8.66 10.35
CA ALA A 19 9.13 10.06 10.67
C ALA A 19 9.16 10.95 9.42
N ILE A 20 10.21 10.83 8.60
CA ILE A 20 10.31 11.58 7.34
C ILE A 20 9.16 11.22 6.41
N SER A 21 8.86 9.92 6.25
CA SER A 21 7.75 9.46 5.41
C SER A 21 6.40 10.01 5.87
N CYS A 22 6.13 10.03 7.17
CA CYS A 22 4.91 10.62 7.73
C CYS A 22 4.85 12.13 7.46
N ILE A 23 5.95 12.86 7.66
CA ILE A 23 6.01 14.31 7.41
C ILE A 23 5.74 14.59 5.92
N ILE A 24 6.35 13.82 5.01
CA ILE A 24 6.12 13.96 3.57
C ILE A 24 4.64 13.75 3.24
N LEU A 25 4.01 12.70 3.78
CA LEU A 25 2.61 12.40 3.50
C LEU A 25 1.66 13.48 4.03
N ILE A 26 1.88 13.94 5.27
CA ILE A 26 1.07 15.02 5.87
C ILE A 26 1.21 16.31 5.05
N SER A 27 2.44 16.72 4.76
CA SER A 27 2.73 17.96 4.03
C SER A 27 2.19 17.88 2.60
N PHE A 28 2.33 16.73 1.94
CA PHE A 28 1.82 16.53 0.60
C PHE A 28 0.29 16.56 0.55
N ALA A 29 -0.38 15.90 1.49
CA ALA A 29 -1.84 15.91 1.57
C ALA A 29 -2.39 17.33 1.78
N TRP A 30 -1.77 18.09 2.67
CA TRP A 30 -2.11 19.48 2.88
C TRP A 30 -1.90 20.33 1.62
N LEU A 31 -0.73 20.22 1.00
CA LEU A 31 -0.39 20.94 -0.24
C LEU A 31 -1.36 20.59 -1.37
N PHE A 32 -1.73 19.31 -1.51
CA PHE A 32 -2.64 18.83 -2.55
C PHE A 32 -4.04 19.45 -2.39
N ILE A 33 -4.57 19.50 -1.16
CA ILE A 33 -5.88 20.12 -0.89
C ILE A 33 -5.81 21.64 -1.11
N TRP A 34 -4.73 22.28 -0.71
CA TRP A 34 -4.51 23.69 -0.99
C TRP A 34 -4.46 23.96 -2.49
N LEU A 35 -3.77 23.14 -3.26
CA LEU A 35 -3.71 23.25 -4.72
C LEU A 35 -5.11 23.09 -5.36
N ILE A 36 -5.90 22.11 -4.91
CA ILE A 36 -7.28 21.91 -5.38
C ILE A 36 -8.12 23.18 -5.14
N SER A 37 -7.96 23.86 -4.01
CA SER A 37 -8.70 25.08 -3.69
C SER A 37 -8.43 26.24 -4.65
N LEU A 38 -7.30 26.22 -5.35
CA LEU A 38 -6.94 27.25 -6.34
C LEU A 38 -7.51 26.95 -7.74
N ILE A 39 -7.89 25.70 -8.00
CA ILE A 39 -8.38 25.27 -9.32
C ILE A 39 -9.88 25.57 -9.41
N LYS A 40 -10.27 26.36 -10.41
CA LYS A 40 -11.69 26.64 -10.68
C LYS A 40 -12.40 25.35 -11.14
N PRO A 41 -13.64 25.09 -10.68
CA PRO A 41 -14.40 23.88 -11.06
C PRO A 41 -14.52 23.64 -12.58
N GLY A 42 -14.60 24.71 -13.37
CA GLY A 42 -14.68 24.60 -14.83
C GLY A 42 -13.40 24.04 -15.51
N LEU A 43 -12.23 24.21 -14.90
CA LEU A 43 -11.00 23.65 -15.46
C LEU A 43 -10.96 22.11 -15.32
N TRP A 44 -11.49 21.57 -14.23
CA TRP A 44 -11.62 20.12 -14.08
C TRP A 44 -12.57 19.52 -15.11
N ALA A 45 -13.71 20.18 -15.36
CA ALA A 45 -14.64 19.77 -16.40
C ALA A 45 -13.98 19.75 -17.77
N ALA A 46 -13.23 20.80 -18.13
CA ALA A 46 -12.51 20.87 -19.40
C ALA A 46 -11.45 19.76 -19.55
N VAL A 47 -10.67 19.47 -18.49
CA VAL A 47 -9.66 18.38 -18.50
C VAL A 47 -10.33 17.02 -18.75
N LEU A 48 -11.48 16.76 -18.14
CA LEU A 48 -12.23 15.51 -18.34
C LEU A 48 -12.89 15.42 -19.72
N GLU A 49 -13.34 16.55 -20.28
CA GLU A 49 -13.94 16.62 -21.61
C GLU A 49 -12.91 16.39 -22.73
N PHE A 50 -11.68 16.87 -22.55
CA PHE A 50 -10.58 16.63 -23.48
C PHE A 50 -9.87 15.27 -23.27
N ALA A 51 -10.22 14.51 -22.22
CA ALA A 51 -9.62 13.22 -21.97
C ALA A 51 -10.09 12.19 -23.01
N PRO A 52 -9.18 11.49 -23.72
CA PRO A 52 -9.54 10.46 -24.67
C PRO A 52 -10.38 9.33 -24.02
N ASP A 53 -11.26 8.69 -24.80
CA ASP A 53 -12.19 7.64 -24.33
C ASP A 53 -11.49 6.50 -23.55
N PHE A 54 -10.25 6.18 -23.90
CA PHE A 54 -9.50 5.15 -23.18
C PHE A 54 -9.16 5.59 -21.75
N PHE A 55 -8.93 6.88 -21.49
CA PHE A 55 -8.72 7.42 -20.15
C PHE A 55 -9.97 7.28 -19.28
N GLN A 56 -11.14 7.51 -19.87
CA GLN A 56 -12.41 7.35 -19.16
C GLN A 56 -12.64 5.89 -18.73
N LYS A 57 -12.18 4.91 -19.52
CA LYS A 57 -12.23 3.49 -19.17
C LYS A 57 -11.24 3.09 -18.07
N LEU A 58 -10.15 3.84 -17.89
CA LEU A 58 -9.16 3.61 -16.85
C LEU A 58 -9.55 4.22 -15.50
N ILE A 59 -10.44 5.22 -15.55
CA ILE A 59 -10.96 5.85 -14.33
C ILE A 59 -12.05 4.94 -13.77
N ALA A 60 -11.80 4.35 -12.60
CA ALA A 60 -12.72 3.44 -11.93
C ALA A 60 -14.03 4.09 -11.45
N VAL A 61 -14.19 5.41 -11.65
CA VAL A 61 -15.26 6.25 -11.10
C VAL A 61 -15.87 7.13 -12.19
N SER A 62 -17.15 7.49 -12.06
CA SER A 62 -17.79 8.35 -13.05
C SER A 62 -17.16 9.75 -13.10
N PRO A 63 -16.96 10.35 -14.29
CA PRO A 63 -16.41 11.71 -14.40
C PRO A 63 -17.18 12.77 -13.59
N ALA A 64 -18.49 12.61 -13.47
CA ALA A 64 -19.33 13.51 -12.65
C ALA A 64 -18.94 13.49 -11.16
N GLN A 65 -18.54 12.35 -10.62
CA GLN A 65 -18.09 12.25 -9.23
C GLN A 65 -16.75 12.96 -9.01
N LEU A 66 -15.85 12.98 -10.01
CA LEU A 66 -14.56 13.67 -9.96
C LEU A 66 -14.69 15.19 -9.97
N LEU A 67 -15.84 15.73 -10.40
CA LEU A 67 -16.10 17.18 -10.32
C LEU A 67 -16.45 17.62 -8.91
N THR A 68 -16.80 16.72 -8.02
CA THR A 68 -17.10 17.05 -6.62
C THR A 68 -15.79 17.24 -5.82
N PRO A 69 -15.77 18.11 -4.77
CA PRO A 69 -14.60 18.23 -3.90
C PRO A 69 -14.14 16.91 -3.29
N ARG A 70 -15.09 16.04 -2.95
CA ARG A 70 -14.79 14.68 -2.44
C ARG A 70 -14.07 13.83 -3.50
N GLY A 71 -14.52 13.89 -4.76
CA GLY A 71 -13.89 13.18 -5.87
C GLY A 71 -12.49 13.70 -6.17
N GLN A 72 -12.30 15.01 -6.17
CA GLN A 72 -11.00 15.64 -6.40
C GLN A 72 -9.98 15.26 -5.32
N ILE A 73 -10.38 15.29 -4.05
CA ILE A 73 -9.51 14.90 -2.93
C ILE A 73 -9.26 13.39 -2.91
N SER A 74 -10.18 12.56 -3.41
CA SER A 74 -9.96 11.11 -3.49
C SER A 74 -8.77 10.72 -4.38
N VAL A 75 -8.42 11.57 -5.37
CA VAL A 75 -7.25 11.39 -6.23
C VAL A 75 -5.94 11.37 -5.43
N LEU A 76 -5.89 12.07 -4.29
CA LEU A 76 -4.74 12.06 -3.38
C LEU A 76 -4.30 10.64 -3.02
N TYR A 77 -5.24 9.74 -2.75
CA TYR A 77 -4.97 8.37 -2.30
C TYR A 77 -4.47 7.44 -3.41
N LEU A 78 -4.63 7.86 -4.68
CA LEU A 78 -4.09 7.18 -5.85
C LEU A 78 -2.86 7.91 -6.42
N HIS A 79 -2.53 9.08 -5.86
CA HIS A 79 -1.46 9.90 -6.40
C HIS A 79 -0.09 9.22 -6.23
N ILE A 80 0.81 9.49 -7.19
CA ILE A 80 2.13 8.84 -7.24
C ILE A 80 2.97 9.07 -5.99
N VAL A 81 2.86 10.23 -5.32
CA VAL A 81 3.68 10.57 -4.15
C VAL A 81 3.35 9.66 -2.94
N PRO A 82 2.09 9.53 -2.47
CA PRO A 82 1.74 8.56 -1.43
C PRO A 82 2.11 7.13 -1.81
N LEU A 83 1.89 6.73 -3.06
CA LEU A 83 2.25 5.40 -3.55
C LEU A 83 3.77 5.17 -3.44
N LEU A 84 4.62 6.09 -3.92
CA LEU A 84 6.06 5.96 -3.84
C LEU A 84 6.58 5.91 -2.39
N VAL A 85 6.02 6.71 -1.49
CA VAL A 85 6.39 6.69 -0.07
C VAL A 85 6.04 5.35 0.57
N CYS A 86 4.82 4.85 0.34
CA CYS A 86 4.36 3.56 0.87
C CYS A 86 5.12 2.38 0.25
N MET A 87 5.38 2.41 -1.06
CA MET A 87 6.23 1.42 -1.73
C MET A 87 7.66 1.46 -1.21
N GLY A 88 8.23 2.65 -1.03
CA GLY A 88 9.57 2.82 -0.45
C GLY A 88 9.70 2.21 0.94
N TRP A 89 8.66 2.37 1.78
CA TRP A 89 8.57 1.69 3.06
C TRP A 89 8.49 0.16 2.90
N ALA A 90 7.56 -0.33 2.08
CA ALA A 90 7.32 -1.76 1.88
C ALA A 90 8.54 -2.49 1.32
N LEU A 91 9.12 -1.96 0.23
CA LEU A 91 10.28 -2.54 -0.44
C LEU A 91 11.54 -2.40 0.40
N GLY A 92 11.77 -1.21 0.98
CA GLY A 92 12.95 -0.93 1.78
C GLY A 92 13.02 -1.78 3.04
N ARG A 93 11.93 -1.86 3.80
CA ARG A 93 11.89 -2.65 5.04
C ARG A 93 11.74 -4.14 4.77
N GLY A 94 10.92 -4.54 3.78
CA GLY A 94 10.76 -5.95 3.40
C GLY A 94 12.06 -6.60 2.92
N SER A 95 12.87 -5.89 2.12
CA SER A 95 14.18 -6.38 1.65
C SER A 95 15.21 -6.50 2.78
N GLN A 96 15.07 -5.69 3.84
CA GLN A 96 15.97 -5.68 4.99
C GLN A 96 15.79 -6.91 5.88
N VAL A 97 14.60 -7.54 5.90
CA VAL A 97 14.24 -8.60 6.87
C VAL A 97 15.23 -9.76 6.85
N VAL A 98 15.64 -10.23 5.69
CA VAL A 98 16.59 -11.35 5.54
C VAL A 98 17.78 -10.95 4.68
N ALA A 99 17.58 -10.68 3.39
CA ALA A 99 18.66 -10.43 2.44
C ALA A 99 19.51 -9.22 2.84
N GLY A 100 18.90 -8.12 3.29
CA GLY A 100 19.64 -6.94 3.74
C GLY A 100 20.50 -7.20 4.98
N ARG A 101 20.05 -8.05 5.91
CA ARG A 101 20.81 -8.43 7.10
C ARG A 101 21.95 -9.40 6.76
N ILE A 102 21.73 -10.30 5.80
CA ILE A 102 22.80 -11.18 5.29
C ILE A 102 23.87 -10.33 4.60
N ALA A 103 23.47 -9.44 3.68
CA ALA A 103 24.39 -8.58 2.94
C ALA A 103 25.21 -7.64 3.84
N SER A 104 24.67 -7.23 4.99
CA SER A 104 25.37 -6.36 5.96
C SER A 104 26.15 -7.12 7.05
N GLY A 105 26.10 -8.47 7.07
CA GLY A 105 26.72 -9.30 8.12
C GLY A 105 25.97 -9.31 9.46
N HIS A 106 24.90 -8.53 9.60
CA HIS A 106 24.13 -8.47 10.86
C HIS A 106 23.37 -9.77 11.17
N MET A 107 23.09 -10.60 10.15
CA MET A 107 22.38 -11.85 10.35
C MET A 107 23.13 -12.82 11.25
N GLU A 108 24.47 -12.87 11.16
CA GLU A 108 25.33 -13.73 11.98
C GLU A 108 25.22 -13.41 13.47
N LEU A 109 25.25 -12.11 13.79
CA LEU A 109 25.10 -11.63 15.17
C LEU A 109 23.72 -11.99 15.75
N LEU A 110 22.68 -11.89 14.91
CA LEU A 110 21.31 -12.21 15.31
C LEU A 110 21.12 -13.71 15.54
N VAL A 111 21.70 -14.56 14.70
CA VAL A 111 21.60 -16.03 14.81
C VAL A 111 22.45 -16.56 15.97
N ALA A 112 23.55 -15.89 16.31
CA ALA A 112 24.37 -16.21 17.50
C ALA A 112 23.68 -15.82 18.83
N SER A 113 22.62 -15.00 18.78
CA SER A 113 21.85 -14.63 19.95
C SER A 113 20.89 -15.76 20.39
N PRO A 114 20.50 -15.84 21.69
CA PRO A 114 19.60 -16.89 22.20
C PRO A 114 18.13 -16.65 21.79
N LEU A 115 17.89 -16.25 20.54
CA LEU A 115 16.58 -16.00 19.95
C LEU A 115 16.15 -17.15 19.04
N ARG A 116 14.85 -17.44 19.03
CA ARG A 116 14.32 -18.42 18.08
C ARG A 116 14.32 -17.80 16.67
N ARG A 117 14.62 -18.62 15.63
CA ARG A 117 14.60 -18.17 14.23
C ARG A 117 13.27 -17.47 13.85
N LEU A 118 12.16 -17.94 14.41
CA LEU A 118 10.83 -17.33 14.19
C LEU A 118 10.73 -15.92 14.78
N GLU A 119 11.34 -15.65 15.94
CA GLU A 119 11.33 -14.33 16.57
C GLU A 119 12.09 -13.29 15.73
N LEU A 120 13.15 -13.73 15.02
CA LEU A 120 13.91 -12.90 14.09
C LEU A 120 13.09 -12.44 12.88
N MET A 121 12.06 -13.21 12.51
CA MET A 121 11.12 -12.84 11.44
C MET A 121 9.93 -12.02 11.96
N ILE A 122 9.40 -12.35 13.13
CA ILE A 122 8.21 -11.67 13.69
C ILE A 122 8.52 -10.22 14.06
N ALA A 123 9.66 -9.94 14.68
CA ALA A 123 9.97 -8.58 15.13
C ALA A 123 9.96 -7.54 14.01
N PRO A 124 10.66 -7.72 12.86
CA PRO A 124 10.59 -6.78 11.75
C PRO A 124 9.20 -6.70 11.12
N VAL A 125 8.46 -7.83 11.04
CA VAL A 125 7.09 -7.83 10.50
C VAL A 125 6.17 -6.93 11.32
N VAL A 126 6.24 -6.99 12.64
CA VAL A 126 5.47 -6.10 13.53
C VAL A 126 5.78 -4.63 13.23
N VAL A 127 7.06 -4.29 13.07
CA VAL A 127 7.48 -2.91 12.76
C VAL A 127 7.01 -2.46 11.38
N ILE A 128 7.08 -3.35 10.39
CA ILE A 128 6.64 -3.07 9.01
C ILE A 128 5.13 -2.80 8.98
N VAL A 129 4.33 -3.66 9.60
CA VAL A 129 2.87 -3.51 9.65
C VAL A 129 2.48 -2.25 10.43
N THR A 130 3.08 -2.02 11.59
CA THR A 130 2.81 -0.80 12.37
C THR A 130 3.20 0.45 11.58
N GLY A 131 4.33 0.43 10.87
CA GLY A 131 4.74 1.52 10.01
C GLY A 131 3.77 1.76 8.86
N ALA A 132 3.27 0.72 8.21
CA ALA A 132 2.25 0.83 7.16
C ALA A 132 0.96 1.50 7.69
N VAL A 133 0.51 1.12 8.89
CA VAL A 133 -0.64 1.75 9.56
C VAL A 133 -0.37 3.22 9.85
N LEU A 134 0.80 3.54 10.38
CA LEU A 134 1.18 4.93 10.66
C LEU A 134 1.28 5.79 9.40
N LEU A 135 1.73 5.25 8.28
CA LEU A 135 1.74 5.95 6.98
C LEU A 135 0.32 6.24 6.48
N GLY A 136 -0.58 5.26 6.55
CA GLY A 136 -2.00 5.47 6.21
C GLY A 136 -2.66 6.52 7.08
N LEU A 137 -2.41 6.47 8.40
CA LEU A 137 -2.87 7.47 9.35
C LEU A 137 -2.27 8.85 9.08
N ALA A 138 -0.99 8.94 8.72
CA ALA A 138 -0.32 10.20 8.39
C ALA A 138 -0.96 10.86 7.16
N LEU A 139 -1.28 10.09 6.11
CA LEU A 139 -1.97 10.60 4.93
C LEU A 139 -3.37 11.10 5.29
N TRP A 140 -4.11 10.34 6.09
CA TRP A 140 -5.44 10.73 6.55
C TRP A 140 -5.40 11.97 7.46
N LEU A 141 -4.44 12.07 8.39
CA LEU A 141 -4.22 13.25 9.22
C LEU A 141 -3.86 14.49 8.38
N GLY A 142 -3.03 14.32 7.35
CA GLY A 142 -2.74 15.40 6.40
C GLY A 142 -3.99 15.87 5.64
N THR A 143 -4.87 14.93 5.28
CA THR A 143 -6.19 15.25 4.69
C THR A 143 -7.05 16.03 5.69
N TRP A 144 -7.09 15.62 6.94
CA TRP A 144 -7.82 16.33 8.00
C TRP A 144 -7.30 17.76 8.22
N ILE A 145 -5.98 17.94 8.32
CA ILE A 145 -5.34 19.25 8.46
C ILE A 145 -5.65 20.11 7.24
N GLY A 146 -5.58 19.56 6.03
CA GLY A 146 -5.91 20.25 4.79
C GLY A 146 -7.35 20.76 4.78
N LEU A 147 -8.31 19.88 5.08
CA LEU A 147 -9.73 20.23 5.12
C LEU A 147 -10.08 21.25 6.22
N SER A 148 -9.37 21.26 7.34
CA SER A 148 -9.60 22.20 8.45
C SER A 148 -8.98 23.57 8.22
N THR A 149 -7.92 23.67 7.42
CA THR A 149 -7.17 24.93 7.21
C THR A 149 -7.48 25.61 5.88
N VAL A 150 -7.88 24.83 4.87
CA VAL A 150 -8.17 25.33 3.52
C VAL A 150 -9.68 25.54 3.35
N ARG A 151 -10.09 26.72 2.88
CA ARG A 151 -11.51 27.03 2.62
C ARG A 151 -11.94 26.42 1.28
N LEU A 152 -12.82 25.43 1.33
CA LEU A 152 -13.48 24.83 0.19
C LEU A 152 -14.96 25.25 0.16
N SER A 153 -15.54 25.40 -1.02
CA SER A 153 -16.93 25.82 -1.21
C SER A 153 -17.95 24.83 -0.63
N ASN A 154 -17.60 23.55 -0.58
CA ASN A 154 -18.41 22.48 -0.01
C ASN A 154 -17.47 21.38 0.52
N PRO A 155 -16.90 21.53 1.72
CA PRO A 155 -15.91 20.60 2.24
C PRO A 155 -16.56 19.24 2.52
N PRO A 156 -15.97 18.13 2.04
CA PRO A 156 -16.41 16.77 2.38
C PRO A 156 -16.07 16.44 3.83
N GLU A 157 -16.71 15.40 4.37
CA GLU A 157 -16.37 14.90 5.70
C GLU A 157 -15.03 14.17 5.69
N VAL A 158 -14.22 14.40 6.72
CA VAL A 158 -12.90 13.79 6.87
C VAL A 158 -12.97 12.26 6.93
N PHE A 159 -14.02 11.74 7.56
CA PHE A 159 -14.24 10.31 7.73
C PHE A 159 -14.50 9.57 6.41
N ASP A 160 -14.95 10.27 5.38
CA ASP A 160 -15.14 9.72 4.04
C ASP A 160 -13.86 9.13 3.44
N PHE A 161 -12.69 9.63 3.87
CA PHE A 161 -11.39 9.25 3.34
C PHE A 161 -10.72 8.09 4.07
N ILE A 162 -11.27 7.61 5.20
CA ILE A 162 -10.75 6.45 5.93
C ILE A 162 -10.64 5.21 5.04
N PRO A 163 -11.65 4.84 4.20
CA PRO A 163 -11.54 3.66 3.36
C PRO A 163 -10.36 3.71 2.39
N GLY A 164 -10.03 4.89 1.86
CA GLY A 164 -8.87 5.09 1.00
C GLY A 164 -7.54 4.90 1.74
N ALA A 165 -7.43 5.46 2.96
CA ALA A 165 -6.26 5.29 3.80
C ALA A 165 -6.03 3.82 4.21
N VAL A 166 -7.11 3.11 4.57
CA VAL A 166 -7.06 1.68 4.91
C VAL A 166 -6.64 0.85 3.71
N ASN A 167 -7.15 1.16 2.50
CA ASN A 167 -6.80 0.44 1.28
C ASN A 167 -5.32 0.64 0.90
N LEU A 168 -4.80 1.86 1.04
CA LEU A 168 -3.37 2.14 0.83
C LEU A 168 -2.49 1.41 1.86
N THR A 169 -2.92 1.35 3.12
CA THR A 169 -2.26 0.58 4.18
C THR A 169 -2.24 -0.91 3.83
N ALA A 170 -3.37 -1.46 3.40
CA ALA A 170 -3.48 -2.86 3.01
C ALA A 170 -2.55 -3.20 1.82
N LEU A 171 -2.47 -2.32 0.80
CA LEU A 171 -1.52 -2.47 -0.29
C LEU A 171 -0.08 -2.45 0.22
N THR A 172 0.26 -1.55 1.13
CA THR A 172 1.61 -1.45 1.72
C THR A 172 2.01 -2.74 2.44
N ILE A 173 1.09 -3.32 3.22
CA ILE A 173 1.29 -4.61 3.90
C ILE A 173 1.48 -5.74 2.88
N CYS A 174 0.67 -5.76 1.82
CA CYS A 174 0.77 -6.75 0.74
C CYS A 174 2.15 -6.71 0.07
N LEU A 175 2.59 -5.53 -0.37
CA LEU A 175 3.88 -5.34 -1.04
C LEU A 175 5.06 -5.67 -0.11
N ALA A 176 4.97 -5.31 1.16
CA ALA A 176 5.99 -5.65 2.13
C ALA A 176 6.08 -7.17 2.36
N GLY A 177 4.95 -7.88 2.37
CA GLY A 177 4.90 -9.33 2.45
C GLY A 177 5.57 -9.99 1.24
N ILE A 178 5.23 -9.56 0.02
CA ILE A 178 5.85 -10.05 -1.23
C ILE A 178 7.36 -9.80 -1.21
N THR A 179 7.78 -8.60 -0.80
CA THR A 179 9.20 -8.25 -0.75
C THR A 179 9.94 -9.09 0.28
N THR A 180 9.34 -9.33 1.46
CA THR A 180 9.91 -10.17 2.51
C THR A 180 10.03 -11.62 2.05
N LEU A 181 9.04 -12.13 1.30
CA LEU A 181 9.11 -13.48 0.71
C LEU A 181 10.31 -13.61 -0.23
N ILE A 182 10.48 -12.68 -1.16
CA ILE A 182 11.63 -12.69 -2.08
C ILE A 182 12.94 -12.53 -1.29
N SER A 183 12.95 -11.66 -0.25
CA SER A 183 14.11 -11.47 0.63
C SER A 183 14.51 -12.75 1.36
N SER A 184 13.55 -13.61 1.71
CA SER A 184 13.85 -14.90 2.36
C SER A 184 14.56 -15.90 1.45
N LEU A 185 14.53 -15.68 0.14
CA LEU A 185 15.16 -16.55 -0.88
C LEU A 185 16.55 -16.06 -1.30
N ASP A 186 16.89 -14.83 -1.05
CA ASP A 186 18.12 -14.19 -1.55
C ASP A 186 19.10 -13.82 -0.43
N GLN A 187 20.29 -13.36 -0.84
CA GLN A 187 21.37 -12.88 0.03
C GLN A 187 21.75 -11.42 -0.26
N ASP A 188 21.33 -10.90 -1.42
CA ASP A 188 21.58 -9.52 -1.86
C ASP A 188 20.32 -8.69 -1.67
N ARG A 189 20.44 -7.54 -0.99
CA ARG A 189 19.35 -6.62 -0.69
C ARG A 189 18.63 -6.08 -1.92
N TRP A 190 19.33 -5.88 -3.03
CA TRP A 190 18.77 -5.25 -4.23
C TRP A 190 17.85 -6.17 -5.02
N ARG A 191 18.10 -7.47 -5.03
CA ARG A 191 17.30 -8.45 -5.77
C ARG A 191 15.84 -8.52 -5.29
N PRO A 192 15.53 -8.58 -3.98
CA PRO A 192 14.16 -8.52 -3.49
C PRO A 192 13.43 -7.23 -3.88
N ILE A 193 14.12 -6.09 -3.90
CA ILE A 193 13.54 -4.82 -4.31
C ILE A 193 13.12 -4.89 -5.78
N TRP A 194 14.05 -5.25 -6.67
CA TRP A 194 13.75 -5.37 -8.10
C TRP A 194 12.71 -6.45 -8.39
N GLY A 195 12.77 -7.58 -7.71
CA GLY A 195 11.80 -8.67 -7.84
C GLY A 195 10.38 -8.25 -7.44
N ALA A 196 10.23 -7.57 -6.31
CA ALA A 196 8.93 -7.07 -5.86
C ALA A 196 8.39 -5.94 -6.77
N MET A 197 9.27 -5.07 -7.28
CA MET A 197 8.90 -4.08 -8.29
C MET A 197 8.43 -4.75 -9.58
N ALA A 198 9.15 -5.76 -10.07
CA ALA A 198 8.76 -6.50 -11.28
C ALA A 198 7.39 -7.17 -11.10
N VAL A 199 7.14 -7.83 -9.98
CA VAL A 199 5.82 -8.42 -9.64
C VAL A 199 4.73 -7.35 -9.64
N THR A 200 5.01 -6.18 -9.07
CA THR A 200 4.04 -5.06 -9.03
C THR A 200 3.76 -4.51 -10.43
N ILE A 201 4.79 -4.36 -11.27
CA ILE A 201 4.64 -3.88 -12.65
C ILE A 201 3.83 -4.90 -13.48
N VAL A 202 4.14 -6.19 -13.37
CA VAL A 202 3.37 -7.24 -14.06
C VAL A 202 1.91 -7.22 -13.61
N ALA A 203 1.66 -7.12 -12.31
CA ALA A 203 0.31 -7.01 -11.79
C ALA A 203 -0.43 -5.76 -12.32
N ALA A 204 0.26 -4.61 -12.44
CA ALA A 204 -0.32 -3.40 -13.01
C ALA A 204 -0.66 -3.58 -14.51
N ILE A 205 0.22 -4.21 -15.28
CA ILE A 205 -0.03 -4.52 -16.69
C ILE A 205 -1.24 -5.45 -16.85
N VAL A 206 -1.32 -6.52 -16.05
CA VAL A 206 -2.45 -7.46 -16.07
C VAL A 206 -3.77 -6.75 -15.73
N LYS A 207 -3.76 -5.90 -14.69
CA LYS A 207 -4.94 -5.06 -14.35
C LYS A 207 -5.33 -4.17 -15.52
N LEU A 208 -4.38 -3.48 -16.14
CA LEU A 208 -4.60 -2.56 -17.25
C LEU A 208 -5.19 -3.30 -18.48
N ILE A 209 -4.61 -4.43 -18.87
CA ILE A 209 -5.11 -5.26 -19.98
C ILE A 209 -6.54 -5.70 -19.69
N GLY A 210 -6.82 -6.17 -18.48
CA GLY A 210 -8.15 -6.60 -18.09
C GLY A 210 -9.19 -5.48 -18.12
N GLN A 211 -8.80 -4.23 -17.84
CA GLN A 211 -9.70 -3.07 -17.93
C GLN A 211 -9.96 -2.61 -19.38
N LEU A 212 -8.98 -2.78 -20.27
CA LEU A 212 -9.10 -2.35 -21.68
C LEU A 212 -9.83 -3.37 -22.55
N LEU A 213 -9.73 -4.67 -22.25
CA LEU A 213 -10.36 -5.71 -23.05
C LEU A 213 -11.88 -5.77 -22.81
N PRO A 214 -12.71 -5.83 -23.87
CA PRO A 214 -14.15 -6.10 -23.73
C PRO A 214 -14.35 -7.47 -23.03
N GLY A 215 -15.05 -7.49 -21.91
CA GLY A 215 -15.21 -8.72 -21.10
C GLY A 215 -13.97 -9.15 -20.31
N GLY A 216 -12.91 -8.33 -20.28
CA GLY A 216 -11.63 -8.65 -19.63
C GLY A 216 -11.62 -8.58 -18.10
N GLY A 217 -12.75 -8.38 -17.44
CA GLY A 217 -12.83 -8.29 -15.98
C GLY A 217 -12.24 -9.49 -15.24
N TRP A 218 -12.31 -10.70 -15.80
CA TRP A 218 -11.68 -11.89 -15.23
C TRP A 218 -10.14 -11.82 -15.26
N VAL A 219 -9.56 -11.21 -16.32
CA VAL A 219 -8.11 -10.96 -16.42
C VAL A 219 -7.67 -9.96 -15.36
N ALA A 220 -8.42 -8.86 -15.19
CA ALA A 220 -8.14 -7.88 -14.14
C ALA A 220 -8.12 -8.55 -12.76
N ASN A 221 -9.02 -9.49 -12.47
CA ASN A 221 -9.11 -10.21 -11.20
C ASN A 221 -7.91 -11.13 -10.91
N LEU A 222 -7.08 -11.45 -11.90
CA LEU A 222 -5.80 -12.15 -11.67
C LEU A 222 -4.74 -11.26 -11.02
N SER A 223 -4.93 -9.94 -11.08
CA SER A 223 -4.03 -8.98 -10.45
C SER A 223 -4.49 -8.64 -9.04
N PHE A 224 -3.61 -8.76 -8.05
CA PHE A 224 -3.90 -8.28 -6.69
C PHE A 224 -4.12 -6.76 -6.64
N LEU A 225 -3.59 -6.00 -7.60
CA LEU A 225 -3.80 -4.56 -7.69
C LEU A 225 -5.26 -4.20 -8.06
N THR A 226 -6.07 -5.16 -8.51
CA THR A 226 -7.52 -4.92 -8.70
C THR A 226 -8.22 -4.66 -7.37
N ALA A 227 -7.70 -5.18 -6.26
CA ALA A 227 -8.16 -4.85 -4.91
C ALA A 227 -7.65 -3.49 -4.39
N PHE A 228 -6.78 -2.80 -5.14
CA PHE A 228 -6.34 -1.45 -4.82
C PHE A 228 -7.14 -0.44 -5.65
N GLU A 229 -8.24 0.04 -5.05
CA GLU A 229 -9.19 1.01 -5.65
C GLU A 229 -9.64 2.05 -4.60
N PRO A 230 -8.72 2.85 -4.05
CA PRO A 230 -9.03 3.76 -2.95
C PRO A 230 -10.08 4.80 -3.33
N GLN A 231 -10.09 5.30 -4.58
CA GLN A 231 -11.10 6.24 -5.06
C GLN A 231 -12.51 5.65 -5.02
N LYS A 232 -12.66 4.43 -5.56
CA LYS A 232 -13.95 3.75 -5.56
C LYS A 232 -14.48 3.52 -4.14
N LEU A 233 -13.60 3.13 -3.22
CA LEU A 233 -13.97 2.93 -1.83
C LEU A 233 -14.35 4.23 -1.10
N ILE A 234 -13.83 5.37 -1.51
CA ILE A 234 -14.19 6.68 -0.98
C ILE A 234 -15.53 7.13 -1.56
N LEU A 235 -15.73 7.02 -2.88
CA LEU A 235 -16.86 7.60 -3.59
C LEU A 235 -18.10 6.72 -3.58
N GLU A 236 -17.93 5.40 -3.52
CA GLU A 236 -19.00 4.40 -3.51
C GLU A 236 -18.96 3.58 -2.21
N PRO A 237 -19.34 4.16 -1.06
CA PRO A 237 -19.19 3.53 0.24
C PRO A 237 -19.98 2.24 0.41
N HIS A 238 -21.09 2.06 -0.31
CA HIS A 238 -21.98 0.91 -0.24
C HIS A 238 -21.89 0.00 -1.47
N ALA A 239 -20.86 0.18 -2.32
CA ALA A 239 -20.67 -0.73 -3.43
C ALA A 239 -20.48 -2.16 -2.91
N SER A 240 -21.31 -3.08 -3.39
CA SER A 240 -21.26 -4.51 -3.06
C SER A 240 -20.78 -5.30 -4.27
N TRP A 241 -20.05 -6.38 -4.00
CA TRP A 241 -19.65 -7.34 -5.01
C TRP A 241 -20.30 -8.68 -4.70
N ASN A 242 -21.00 -9.23 -5.69
CA ASN A 242 -21.56 -10.56 -5.59
C ASN A 242 -20.43 -11.56 -5.84
N LEU A 243 -20.18 -12.42 -4.87
CA LEU A 243 -19.17 -13.47 -5.01
C LEU A 243 -19.59 -14.43 -6.15
N PRO A 244 -18.72 -14.71 -7.14
CA PRO A 244 -19.09 -15.54 -8.30
C PRO A 244 -19.53 -16.95 -7.92
N PHE A 245 -19.07 -17.48 -6.79
CA PHE A 245 -19.45 -18.80 -6.27
C PHE A 245 -20.62 -18.77 -5.26
N PHE A 246 -21.01 -17.60 -4.76
CA PHE A 246 -22.08 -17.41 -3.78
C PHE A 246 -22.87 -16.16 -4.13
N PRO A 247 -23.74 -16.20 -5.18
CA PRO A 247 -24.45 -15.02 -5.68
C PRO A 247 -25.41 -14.38 -4.68
N HIS A 248 -25.75 -15.09 -3.59
CA HIS A 248 -26.58 -14.58 -2.50
C HIS A 248 -25.79 -13.87 -1.40
N LEU A 249 -24.46 -13.92 -1.44
CA LEU A 249 -23.58 -13.26 -0.47
C LEU A 249 -23.03 -11.98 -1.09
N ALA A 250 -23.71 -10.87 -0.88
CA ALA A 250 -23.20 -9.54 -1.21
C ALA A 250 -22.26 -9.10 -0.10
N VAL A 251 -20.95 -8.99 -0.43
CA VAL A 251 -19.95 -8.46 0.51
C VAL A 251 -19.62 -7.03 0.10
N GLU A 252 -19.55 -6.11 1.06
CA GLU A 252 -19.12 -4.75 0.78
C GLU A 252 -17.70 -4.76 0.20
N LEU A 253 -17.50 -4.07 -0.92
CA LEU A 253 -16.23 -3.95 -1.62
C LEU A 253 -15.10 -3.47 -0.71
N ARG A 254 -15.39 -2.59 0.24
CA ARG A 254 -14.43 -2.10 1.22
C ARG A 254 -13.79 -3.22 2.01
N PHE A 255 -14.61 -4.15 2.49
CA PHE A 255 -14.13 -5.25 3.31
C PHE A 255 -13.36 -6.24 2.46
N TRP A 256 -13.89 -6.61 1.29
CA TRP A 256 -13.30 -7.60 0.40
C TRP A 256 -11.93 -7.18 -0.14
N PHE A 257 -11.81 -5.97 -0.68
CA PHE A 257 -10.56 -5.49 -1.26
C PHE A 257 -9.43 -5.42 -0.23
N ASN A 258 -9.73 -4.86 0.95
CA ASN A 258 -8.74 -4.78 2.01
C ASN A 258 -8.37 -6.17 2.56
N LEU A 259 -9.35 -7.07 2.69
CA LEU A 259 -9.11 -8.43 3.15
C LEU A 259 -8.22 -9.21 2.18
N VAL A 260 -8.45 -9.11 0.86
CA VAL A 260 -7.61 -9.76 -0.16
C VAL A 260 -6.17 -9.28 -0.07
N LEU A 261 -5.93 -7.97 0.02
CA LEU A 261 -4.58 -7.42 0.11
C LEU A 261 -3.87 -7.83 1.41
N VAL A 262 -4.53 -7.70 2.56
CA VAL A 262 -3.95 -8.08 3.86
C VAL A 262 -3.70 -9.58 3.91
N PHE A 263 -4.64 -10.40 3.44
CA PHE A 263 -4.51 -11.85 3.43
C PHE A 263 -3.35 -12.33 2.54
N LEU A 264 -3.20 -11.75 1.34
CA LEU A 264 -2.06 -12.04 0.48
C LEU A 264 -0.74 -11.63 1.15
N GLY A 265 -0.70 -10.45 1.80
CA GLY A 265 0.46 -10.02 2.58
C GLY A 265 0.79 -11.00 3.71
N MET A 266 -0.21 -11.43 4.47
CA MET A 266 -0.01 -12.39 5.57
C MET A 266 0.44 -13.77 5.07
N ILE A 267 -0.12 -14.28 3.98
CA ILE A 267 0.31 -15.54 3.37
C ILE A 267 1.77 -15.46 2.94
N THR A 268 2.15 -14.40 2.24
CA THR A 268 3.54 -14.22 1.79
C THR A 268 4.51 -14.10 2.96
N TYR A 269 4.15 -13.43 4.06
CA TYR A 269 4.93 -13.42 5.30
C TYR A 269 5.03 -14.81 5.93
N ALA A 270 3.94 -15.57 5.99
CA ALA A 270 3.94 -16.90 6.56
C ALA A 270 4.86 -17.86 5.77
N ILE A 271 4.81 -17.78 4.44
CA ILE A 271 5.70 -18.55 3.55
C ILE A 271 7.16 -18.11 3.75
N ALA A 272 7.42 -16.79 3.86
CA ALA A 272 8.77 -16.27 4.13
C ALA A 272 9.32 -16.79 5.46
N CYS A 273 8.51 -16.79 6.52
CA CYS A 273 8.87 -17.37 7.82
C CYS A 273 9.17 -18.87 7.72
N TRP A 274 8.34 -19.62 7.01
CA TRP A 274 8.52 -21.05 6.82
C TRP A 274 9.83 -21.37 6.08
N ILE A 275 10.13 -20.63 5.01
CA ILE A 275 11.37 -20.78 4.24
C ILE A 275 12.57 -20.44 5.14
N PHE A 276 12.54 -19.30 5.84
CA PHE A 276 13.66 -18.87 6.67
C PHE A 276 13.99 -19.84 7.80
N VAL A 277 12.98 -20.41 8.45
CA VAL A 277 13.19 -21.38 9.55
C VAL A 277 13.88 -22.65 9.05
N ARG A 278 13.58 -23.07 7.81
CA ARG A 278 14.12 -24.32 7.22
C ARG A 278 15.40 -24.13 6.42
N ARG A 279 15.72 -22.90 6.06
CA ARG A 279 16.90 -22.57 5.25
C ARG A 279 18.17 -22.66 6.12
N ASP A 280 19.20 -23.34 5.59
CA ASP A 280 20.54 -23.22 6.14
C ASP A 280 21.12 -21.86 5.75
N LEU A 281 21.54 -21.11 6.76
CA LEU A 281 22.17 -19.81 6.53
C LEU A 281 23.62 -20.05 6.08
N PRO A 282 24.09 -19.37 5.03
CA PRO A 282 25.47 -19.53 4.59
C PRO A 282 26.42 -19.12 5.71
N VAL A 283 27.32 -20.03 6.06
CA VAL A 283 28.43 -19.71 6.94
C VAL A 283 29.39 -18.80 6.16
N PRO A 284 29.84 -17.68 6.73
CA PRO A 284 30.83 -16.82 6.06
C PRO A 284 32.10 -17.64 5.79
N ARG A 285 32.63 -17.52 4.57
CA ARG A 285 33.94 -18.01 4.22
C ARG A 285 34.99 -16.99 4.60
#